data_051d5014137ea477ea5299bd55b4b981
#
_entry.id   051d5014137ea477ea5299bd55b4b981
#
_cell.length_a   1.000
_cell.length_b   1.000
_cell.length_c   1.000
_cell.angle_alpha   90.00
_cell.angle_beta   90.00
_cell.angle_gamma   90.00
#
_symmetry.space_group_name_H-M   'P 1'
#
loop_
_entity.id
_entity.type
_entity.pdbx_description
1 polymer ?
#
loop_
_entity_poly.entity_id
_entity_poly.type
_entity_poly.pdbx_seq_one_letter_code
_entity_poly.pdbx_strand_id
1 'polypeptide(L)'
;MLINIVTAVNDNRFKLCLDVGHAAKCDANDDVRGWMMRMLPFLGHVHLHNNDGERDAHNALGDGIIDMALFIRDTAETAPDVNFTIETSCGKASVDWLKANGFL
;
A
#
# COMPACT_ATOMS: atom_id res chain seq x y z
N MET A 1 -1.43 17.17 -6.95
CA MET A 1 -0.05 17.52 -7.39
C MET A 1 0.67 16.34 -8.03
N LEU A 2 0.78 15.18 -7.37
CA LEU A 2 1.46 14.00 -7.95
C LEU A 2 0.82 13.52 -9.25
N ILE A 3 -0.51 13.52 -9.33
CA ILE A 3 -1.24 13.14 -10.56
C ILE A 3 -0.90 14.08 -11.71
N ASN A 4 -0.74 15.37 -11.44
CA ASN A 4 -0.34 16.34 -12.48
C ASN A 4 1.08 16.06 -12.99
N ILE A 5 1.99 15.67 -12.10
CA ILE A 5 3.38 15.34 -12.47
C ILE A 5 3.41 14.09 -13.34
N VAL A 6 2.75 13.01 -12.92
CA VAL A 6 2.75 11.75 -13.67
C VAL A 6 2.06 11.91 -15.03
N THR A 7 1.01 12.72 -15.10
CA THR A 7 0.33 13.04 -16.35
C THR A 7 1.22 13.86 -17.29
N ALA A 8 1.96 14.83 -16.75
CA ALA A 8 2.88 15.67 -17.55
C ALA A 8 4.06 14.86 -18.10
N VAL A 9 4.61 13.93 -17.32
CA VAL A 9 5.67 13.01 -17.80
C VAL A 9 5.15 12.11 -18.91
N ASN A 10 3.94 11.59 -18.78
CA ASN A 10 3.25 10.79 -19.79
C ASN A 10 4.12 9.65 -20.37
N ASP A 11 4.74 8.88 -19.49
CA ASP A 11 5.56 7.72 -19.84
C ASP A 11 5.14 6.54 -18.97
N ASN A 12 4.87 5.38 -19.58
CA ASN A 12 4.41 4.19 -18.87
C ASN A 12 5.42 3.60 -17.90
N ARG A 13 6.68 4.05 -17.94
CA ARG A 13 7.73 3.70 -16.97
C ARG A 13 7.71 4.58 -15.73
N PHE A 14 6.99 5.70 -15.78
CA PHE A 14 6.87 6.64 -14.67
C PHE A 14 5.47 6.51 -14.05
N LYS A 15 5.40 5.89 -12.89
CA LYS A 15 4.18 5.56 -12.17
C LYS A 15 4.20 6.15 -10.76
N LEU A 16 3.06 6.13 -10.10
CA LEU A 16 2.95 6.48 -8.69
C LEU A 16 3.25 5.27 -7.80
N CYS A 17 3.84 5.56 -6.64
CA CYS A 17 4.00 4.60 -5.55
C CYS A 17 3.11 5.02 -4.38
N LEU A 18 2.28 4.10 -3.89
CA LEU A 18 1.48 4.29 -2.69
C LEU A 18 2.19 3.63 -1.50
N ASP A 19 2.51 4.42 -0.49
CA ASP A 19 2.93 3.92 0.81
C ASP A 19 1.70 3.82 1.72
N VAL A 20 1.25 2.61 1.99
CA VAL A 20 -0.01 2.37 2.67
C VAL A 20 0.03 2.76 4.15
N GLY A 21 1.17 2.58 4.80
CA GLY A 21 1.35 3.00 6.20
C GLY A 21 1.33 4.52 6.35
N HIS A 22 1.97 5.24 5.43
CA HIS A 22 1.94 6.70 5.42
C HIS A 22 0.54 7.22 5.08
N ALA A 23 -0.18 6.59 4.18
CA ALA A 23 -1.56 6.96 3.86
C ALA A 23 -2.47 6.84 5.09
N ALA A 24 -2.34 5.78 5.87
CA ALA A 24 -3.12 5.58 7.09
C ALA A 24 -2.85 6.66 8.17
N LYS A 25 -1.65 7.23 8.17
CA LYS A 25 -1.30 8.34 9.08
C LYS A 25 -1.84 9.69 8.62
N CYS A 26 -1.89 9.91 7.31
CA CYS A 26 -2.22 11.23 6.77
C CYS A 26 -3.70 11.58 6.91
N ASP A 27 -4.56 10.59 6.90
CA ASP A 27 -6.00 10.81 6.97
C ASP A 27 -6.70 9.66 7.72
N ALA A 28 -7.00 9.89 8.98
CA ALA A 28 -7.69 8.92 9.83
C ALA A 28 -9.14 8.65 9.37
N ASN A 29 -9.71 9.51 8.52
CA ASN A 29 -11.06 9.37 8.00
C ASN A 29 -11.11 8.70 6.62
N ASP A 30 -9.98 8.65 5.93
CA ASP A 30 -9.87 7.99 4.63
C ASP A 30 -9.17 6.64 4.83
N ASP A 31 -9.84 5.57 4.51
CA ASP A 31 -9.17 4.29 4.51
C ASP A 31 -8.14 4.25 3.35
N VAL A 32 -7.16 3.37 3.49
CA VAL A 32 -6.10 3.22 2.49
C VAL A 32 -6.63 2.83 1.11
N ARG A 33 -7.83 2.25 1.05
CA ARG A 33 -8.52 1.94 -0.20
C ARG A 33 -8.89 3.22 -0.97
N GLY A 34 -9.35 4.25 -0.29
CA GLY A 34 -9.64 5.55 -0.92
C GLY A 34 -8.40 6.16 -1.58
N TRP A 35 -7.25 6.08 -0.92
CA TRP A 35 -5.98 6.49 -1.51
C TRP A 35 -5.63 5.68 -2.76
N MET A 36 -5.73 4.36 -2.68
CA MET A 36 -5.46 3.47 -3.80
C MET A 36 -6.37 3.78 -5.00
N MET A 37 -7.67 3.94 -4.77
CA MET A 37 -8.64 4.22 -5.83
C MET A 37 -8.35 5.53 -6.56
N ARG A 38 -7.95 6.59 -5.84
CA ARG A 38 -7.59 7.87 -6.46
C ARG A 38 -6.33 7.80 -7.31
N MET A 39 -5.43 6.90 -7.00
CA MET A 39 -4.16 6.73 -7.72
C MET A 39 -4.22 5.70 -8.85
N LEU A 40 -5.32 4.95 -8.97
CA LEU A 40 -5.44 3.76 -9.81
C LEU A 40 -4.87 3.88 -11.22
N PRO A 41 -5.21 4.92 -12.02
CA PRO A 41 -4.74 4.96 -13.40
C PRO A 41 -3.21 5.05 -13.53
N PHE A 42 -2.54 5.49 -12.46
CA PHE A 42 -1.11 5.77 -12.44
C PHE A 42 -0.34 4.92 -11.44
N LEU A 43 -1.03 4.08 -10.68
CA LEU A 43 -0.42 3.27 -9.62
C LEU A 43 0.41 2.14 -10.23
N GLY A 44 1.69 2.09 -9.86
CA GLY A 44 2.61 1.06 -10.35
C GLY A 44 3.22 0.23 -9.23
N HIS A 45 3.26 0.75 -8.02
CA HIS A 45 3.93 0.11 -6.89
C HIS A 45 3.28 0.48 -5.56
N VAL A 46 3.36 -0.43 -4.59
CA VAL A 46 2.85 -0.22 -3.23
C VAL A 46 3.89 -0.67 -2.21
N HIS A 47 4.18 0.19 -1.24
CA HIS A 47 4.92 -0.18 -0.04
C HIS A 47 3.96 -0.61 1.06
N LEU A 48 4.18 -1.80 1.61
CA LEU A 48 3.35 -2.41 2.63
C LEU A 48 4.02 -2.36 3.99
N HIS A 49 3.41 -1.67 4.93
CA HIS A 49 3.69 -1.74 6.36
C HIS A 49 2.47 -1.29 7.14
N ASN A 50 2.38 -1.68 8.40
CA ASN A 50 1.25 -1.33 9.25
C ASN A 50 1.68 -0.40 10.39
N ASN A 51 0.73 0.24 11.05
CA ASN A 51 0.95 1.10 12.20
C ASN A 51 -0.36 1.30 13.00
N ASP A 52 -0.28 2.09 14.06
CA ASP A 52 -1.42 2.42 14.93
C ASP A 52 -2.21 3.65 14.47
N GLY A 53 -1.87 4.23 13.33
CA GLY A 53 -2.45 5.48 12.82
C GLY A 53 -1.81 6.76 13.35
N GLU A 54 -0.93 6.66 14.35
CA GLU A 54 -0.27 7.81 14.98
C GLU A 54 1.23 7.85 14.72
N ARG A 55 1.90 6.69 14.76
CA ARG A 55 3.34 6.57 14.58
C ARG A 55 3.67 5.87 13.27
N ASP A 56 4.73 6.32 12.63
CA ASP A 56 5.32 5.67 11.48
C ASP A 56 6.18 4.48 11.92
N ALA A 57 5.52 3.44 12.42
CA ALA A 57 6.18 2.36 13.14
C ALA A 57 6.74 1.26 12.24
N HIS A 58 6.33 1.19 10.96
CA HIS A 58 6.70 0.11 10.03
C HIS A 58 6.50 -1.29 10.64
N ASN A 59 5.36 -1.50 11.28
CA ASN A 59 5.00 -2.77 11.90
C ASN A 59 4.78 -3.87 10.86
N ALA A 60 4.83 -5.11 11.31
CA ALA A 60 4.45 -6.27 10.49
C ALA A 60 3.05 -6.11 9.90
N LEU A 61 2.77 -6.78 8.78
CA LEU A 61 1.56 -6.54 7.99
C LEU A 61 0.25 -6.75 8.77
N GLY A 62 0.25 -7.69 9.71
CA GLY A 62 -0.92 -7.97 10.55
C GLY A 62 -1.00 -7.13 11.84
N ASP A 63 -0.06 -6.23 12.08
CA ASP A 63 0.09 -5.51 13.36
C ASP A 63 -0.20 -4.01 13.20
N GLY A 64 -1.48 -3.66 13.22
CA GLY A 64 -1.91 -2.27 13.15
C GLY A 64 -3.36 -2.10 12.74
N ILE A 65 -3.72 -0.85 12.43
CA ILE A 65 -5.11 -0.46 12.12
C ILE A 65 -5.54 -0.79 10.69
N ILE A 66 -4.59 -1.09 9.80
CA ILE A 66 -4.91 -1.35 8.38
C ILE A 66 -5.36 -2.81 8.25
N ASP A 67 -6.54 -3.05 7.67
CA ASP A 67 -6.93 -4.37 7.18
C ASP A 67 -6.12 -4.70 5.92
N MET A 68 -4.90 -5.18 6.15
CA MET A 68 -3.93 -5.42 5.10
C MET A 68 -4.37 -6.52 4.14
N ALA A 69 -5.08 -7.53 4.64
CA ALA A 69 -5.57 -8.62 3.79
C ALA A 69 -6.60 -8.12 2.78
N LEU A 70 -7.54 -7.29 3.24
CA LEU A 70 -8.54 -6.66 2.37
C LEU A 70 -7.86 -5.73 1.37
N PHE A 71 -6.92 -4.90 1.81
CA PHE A 71 -6.19 -3.97 0.95
C PHE A 71 -5.44 -4.69 -0.18
N ILE A 72 -4.70 -5.76 0.15
CA ILE A 72 -3.95 -6.53 -0.86
C ILE A 72 -4.91 -7.18 -1.87
N ARG A 73 -6.00 -7.77 -1.41
CA ARG A 73 -7.01 -8.37 -2.31
C ARG A 73 -7.62 -7.35 -3.24
N ASP A 74 -8.09 -6.23 -2.70
CA ASP A 74 -8.69 -5.15 -3.49
C ASP A 74 -7.71 -4.61 -4.53
N THR A 75 -6.47 -4.38 -4.14
CA THR A 75 -5.44 -3.89 -5.05
C THR A 75 -5.11 -4.90 -6.15
N ALA A 76 -4.99 -6.17 -5.80
CA ALA A 76 -4.72 -7.22 -6.78
C ALA A 76 -5.85 -7.37 -7.81
N GLU A 77 -7.10 -7.15 -7.41
CA GLU A 77 -8.26 -7.21 -8.30
C GLU A 77 -8.37 -5.99 -9.22
N THR A 78 -8.12 -4.79 -8.67
CA THR A 78 -8.34 -3.52 -9.38
C THR A 78 -7.10 -3.03 -10.14
N ALA A 79 -5.91 -3.43 -9.72
CA ALA A 79 -4.62 -3.06 -10.31
C ALA A 79 -3.68 -4.29 -10.38
N PRO A 80 -3.99 -5.29 -11.23
CA PRO A 80 -3.29 -6.58 -11.24
C PRO A 80 -1.80 -6.48 -11.60
N ASP A 81 -1.37 -5.40 -12.24
CA ASP A 81 0.03 -5.20 -12.63
C ASP A 81 0.87 -4.49 -11.56
N VAL A 82 0.28 -4.12 -10.43
CA VAL A 82 0.98 -3.45 -9.33
C VAL A 82 1.90 -4.42 -8.61
N ASN A 83 3.12 -3.96 -8.33
CA ASN A 83 4.08 -4.69 -7.51
C ASN A 83 4.00 -4.21 -6.06
N PHE A 84 4.33 -5.11 -5.13
CA PHE A 84 4.37 -4.83 -3.70
C PHE A 84 5.78 -5.00 -3.14
N THR A 85 6.17 -4.08 -2.25
CA THR A 85 7.37 -4.23 -1.42
C THR A 85 6.95 -4.22 0.05
N ILE A 86 7.42 -5.21 0.80
CA ILE A 86 7.27 -5.21 2.27
C ILE A 86 8.35 -4.30 2.85
N GLU A 87 7.92 -3.27 3.56
CA GLU A 87 8.81 -2.28 4.16
C GLU A 87 8.62 -2.25 5.68
N THR A 88 8.82 -3.38 6.32
CA THR A 88 8.60 -3.56 7.75
C THR A 88 9.92 -3.81 8.50
N SER A 89 9.96 -3.43 9.77
CA SER A 89 11.07 -3.73 10.68
C SER A 89 11.18 -5.23 11.01
N CYS A 90 10.12 -6.01 10.79
CA CYS A 90 10.01 -7.45 11.05
C CYS A 90 9.64 -8.21 9.79
N GLY A 91 10.57 -8.34 8.85
CA GLY A 91 10.33 -8.98 7.55
C GLY A 91 9.85 -10.44 7.67
N LYS A 92 10.43 -11.21 8.59
CA LYS A 92 10.01 -12.61 8.81
C LYS A 92 8.55 -12.71 9.25
N ALA A 93 8.13 -11.89 10.22
CA ALA A 93 6.73 -11.89 10.69
C ALA A 93 5.75 -11.51 9.56
N SER A 94 6.14 -10.61 8.68
CA SER A 94 5.34 -10.23 7.52
C SER A 94 5.22 -11.34 6.49
N VAL A 95 6.30 -12.06 6.22
CA VAL A 95 6.27 -13.23 5.31
C VAL A 95 5.42 -14.35 5.91
N ASP A 96 5.55 -14.63 7.19
CA ASP A 96 4.73 -15.65 7.88
C ASP A 96 3.24 -15.26 7.83
N TRP A 97 2.93 -13.98 8.01
CA TRP A 97 1.57 -13.46 7.89
C TRP A 97 1.01 -13.63 6.46
N LEU A 98 1.79 -13.34 5.43
CA LEU A 98 1.38 -13.53 4.04
C LEU A 98 1.05 -15.00 3.74
N LYS A 99 1.88 -15.93 4.22
CA LYS A 99 1.62 -17.37 4.09
C LYS A 99 0.34 -17.78 4.81
N ALA A 100 0.16 -17.33 6.05
CA ALA A 100 -1.02 -17.64 6.85
C ALA A 100 -2.32 -17.12 6.23
N ASN A 101 -2.26 -16.03 5.46
CA ASN A 101 -3.41 -15.42 4.79
C ASN A 101 -3.58 -15.85 3.33
N GLY A 102 -2.77 -16.78 2.84
CA GLY A 102 -2.92 -17.37 1.51
C GLY A 102 -2.39 -16.51 0.36
N PHE A 103 -1.50 -15.55 0.65
CA PHE A 103 -0.88 -14.71 -0.39
C PHE A 103 0.44 -15.30 -0.92
N LEU A 104 1.01 -16.21 -0.17
CA LEU A 104 2.23 -16.94 -0.55
C LEU A 104 2.05 -18.45 -0.33
#